data_87f563910070bb4c382f216b20491047
#
_entry.id   87f563910070bb4c382f216b20491047
#
_cell.length_a   1.000
_cell.length_b   1.000
_cell.length_c   1.000
_cell.angle_alpha   90.00
_cell.angle_beta   90.00
_cell.angle_gamma   90.00
#
_symmetry.space_group_name_H-M   'P 1'
#
loop_
_entity.id
_entity.type
_entity.pdbx_description
1 polymer ?
#
loop_
_entity_poly.entity_id
_entity_poly.type
_entity_poly.pdbx_seq_one_letter_code
_entity_poly.pdbx_strand_id
1 'polypeptide(L)'
;MKNLIIIICLITSSCFAQKTTLYTIGDSTMANKKDPDRNPEHGWAQVLQPFFRENIVVENKAVNGRSTKSFINEKRWDSIYKKLKKGDYVFIEFGHNDQKIEDSARYTNPHTAYRYNLIRFVEQTREKGATPVLLTSIARRNFNEKGVLVPTHGDYPLETRLVAQQYKVPFIDLEYYTEVLEQSYGPEKSKQLHLHFKVGENAFYDKDKADDTHLSLLGATKIAQIVIDAIKKIQDPSVEKLKKAIK
;
A
#
# COMPACT_ATOMS: atom_id res chain seq x y z
N MET A 1 -24.31 -55.48 -40.86
CA MET A 1 -24.62 -54.31 -40.00
C MET A 1 -23.34 -53.97 -39.24
N LYS A 2 -22.70 -52.83 -39.56
CA LYS A 2 -21.46 -52.38 -38.90
C LYS A 2 -21.88 -51.42 -37.76
N ASN A 3 -21.62 -51.81 -36.51
CA ASN A 3 -21.85 -50.94 -35.36
C ASN A 3 -20.76 -49.87 -35.28
N LEU A 4 -21.13 -48.60 -35.46
CA LEU A 4 -20.26 -47.44 -35.30
C LEU A 4 -20.25 -47.07 -33.80
N ILE A 5 -19.15 -47.31 -33.08
CA ILE A 5 -18.95 -46.88 -31.71
C ILE A 5 -18.45 -45.46 -31.76
N ILE A 6 -19.27 -44.48 -31.35
CA ILE A 6 -18.89 -43.07 -31.17
C ILE A 6 -18.28 -42.93 -29.79
N ILE A 7 -16.94 -42.75 -29.74
CA ILE A 7 -16.25 -42.41 -28.50
C ILE A 7 -16.37 -40.89 -28.30
N ILE A 8 -17.17 -40.46 -27.35
CA ILE A 8 -17.29 -39.08 -26.92
C ILE A 8 -16.11 -38.81 -25.93
N CYS A 9 -15.05 -38.18 -26.42
CA CYS A 9 -13.97 -37.64 -25.53
C CYS A 9 -14.52 -36.42 -24.77
N LEU A 10 -14.88 -36.61 -23.51
CA LEU A 10 -15.13 -35.50 -22.57
C LEU A 10 -13.81 -34.78 -22.28
N ILE A 11 -13.55 -33.67 -22.96
CA ILE A 11 -12.47 -32.76 -22.64
C ILE A 11 -12.87 -31.99 -21.38
N THR A 12 -12.42 -32.44 -20.22
CA THR A 12 -12.53 -31.69 -18.96
C THR A 12 -11.53 -30.53 -19.04
N SER A 13 -11.98 -29.37 -19.48
CA SER A 13 -11.23 -28.13 -19.39
C SER A 13 -11.06 -27.79 -17.92
N SER A 14 -9.90 -28.14 -17.34
CA SER A 14 -9.50 -27.65 -16.03
C SER A 14 -9.35 -26.13 -16.13
N CYS A 15 -10.38 -25.41 -15.72
CA CYS A 15 -10.37 -23.96 -15.63
C CYS A 15 -9.45 -23.59 -14.44
N PHE A 16 -8.14 -23.52 -14.69
CA PHE A 16 -7.24 -22.91 -13.71
C PHE A 16 -7.67 -21.46 -13.53
N ALA A 17 -8.29 -21.15 -12.39
CA ALA A 17 -8.64 -19.79 -12.05
C ALA A 17 -7.38 -18.93 -12.12
N GLN A 18 -7.33 -18.02 -13.08
CA GLN A 18 -6.18 -17.13 -13.27
C GLN A 18 -5.96 -16.33 -11.97
N LYS A 19 -4.77 -16.48 -11.39
CA LYS A 19 -4.38 -15.69 -10.20
C LYS A 19 -4.41 -14.21 -10.55
N THR A 20 -4.99 -13.42 -9.65
CA THR A 20 -5.02 -11.96 -9.74
C THR A 20 -3.85 -11.39 -8.97
N THR A 21 -3.14 -10.46 -9.55
CA THR A 21 -2.05 -9.77 -8.87
C THR A 21 -2.55 -8.47 -8.22
N LEU A 22 -2.22 -8.29 -6.94
CA LEU A 22 -2.33 -7.02 -6.24
C LEU A 22 -0.95 -6.39 -6.15
N TYR A 23 -0.68 -5.44 -7.03
CA TYR A 23 0.53 -4.61 -6.93
C TYR A 23 0.34 -3.55 -5.86
N THR A 24 1.36 -3.32 -5.03
CA THR A 24 1.40 -2.19 -4.12
C THR A 24 2.58 -1.28 -4.49
N ILE A 25 2.32 0.00 -4.68
CA ILE A 25 3.33 1.02 -5.00
C ILE A 25 3.31 2.13 -3.96
N GLY A 26 4.49 2.52 -3.51
CA GLY A 26 4.63 3.46 -2.41
C GLY A 26 6.07 3.61 -1.94
N ASP A 27 6.21 4.07 -0.72
CA ASP A 27 7.50 4.38 -0.10
C ASP A 27 7.93 3.38 1.00
N SER A 28 8.73 3.85 1.96
CA SER A 28 9.31 3.01 3.01
C SER A 28 8.29 2.44 3.99
N THR A 29 7.16 3.11 4.19
CA THR A 29 6.13 2.65 5.12
C THR A 29 5.39 1.41 4.62
N MET A 30 5.40 1.21 3.31
CA MET A 30 4.79 0.09 2.60
C MET A 30 5.81 -0.99 2.18
N ALA A 31 7.08 -0.61 1.94
CA ALA A 31 8.08 -1.43 1.28
C ALA A 31 8.54 -2.67 2.07
N ASN A 32 8.92 -3.72 1.35
CA ASN A 32 9.61 -4.87 1.93
C ASN A 32 10.96 -4.45 2.52
N LYS A 33 11.28 -4.94 3.72
CA LYS A 33 12.56 -4.75 4.36
C LYS A 33 13.46 -5.97 4.13
N LYS A 34 14.77 -5.71 4.05
CA LYS A 34 15.76 -6.79 3.98
C LYS A 34 15.86 -7.49 5.32
N ASP A 35 16.16 -8.78 5.30
CA ASP A 35 16.37 -9.60 6.49
C ASP A 35 15.18 -9.53 7.48
N PRO A 36 13.95 -9.85 7.05
CA PRO A 36 12.73 -9.59 7.83
C PRO A 36 12.68 -10.36 9.16
N ASP A 37 13.45 -11.45 9.29
CA ASP A 37 13.48 -12.24 10.54
C ASP A 37 14.33 -11.57 11.64
N ARG A 38 15.25 -10.68 11.27
CA ARG A 38 16.14 -9.95 12.19
C ARG A 38 15.86 -8.46 12.23
N ASN A 39 15.41 -7.89 11.11
CA ASN A 39 15.10 -6.47 11.00
C ASN A 39 13.78 -6.18 11.69
N PRO A 40 13.72 -5.35 12.74
CA PRO A 40 12.48 -5.00 13.41
C PRO A 40 11.59 -4.07 12.56
N GLU A 41 12.13 -3.44 11.51
CA GLU A 41 11.39 -2.59 10.59
C GLU A 41 10.62 -3.42 9.57
N HIS A 42 9.32 -3.14 9.40
CA HIS A 42 8.46 -3.76 8.41
C HIS A 42 7.61 -2.73 7.68
N GLY A 43 7.40 -2.94 6.37
CA GLY A 43 6.36 -2.21 5.65
C GLY A 43 5.01 -2.89 5.79
N TRP A 44 3.91 -2.13 5.85
CA TRP A 44 2.59 -2.73 6.04
C TRP A 44 2.18 -3.66 4.89
N ALA A 45 2.60 -3.39 3.64
CA ALA A 45 2.30 -4.29 2.53
C ALA A 45 3.20 -5.55 2.51
N GLN A 46 4.31 -5.56 3.23
CA GLN A 46 5.16 -6.74 3.40
C GLN A 46 4.41 -7.86 4.12
N VAL A 47 3.51 -7.52 5.02
CA VAL A 47 2.74 -8.47 5.83
C VAL A 47 1.31 -8.66 5.32
N LEU A 48 0.99 -8.19 4.11
CA LEU A 48 -0.37 -8.19 3.58
C LEU A 48 -0.81 -9.53 2.99
N GLN A 49 0.10 -10.32 2.39
CA GLN A 49 -0.23 -11.58 1.71
C GLN A 49 -1.04 -12.57 2.56
N PRO A 50 -0.75 -12.78 3.86
CA PRO A 50 -1.49 -13.73 4.68
C PRO A 50 -2.99 -13.46 4.82
N PHE A 51 -3.44 -12.24 4.61
CA PHE A 51 -4.85 -11.86 4.67
C PHE A 51 -5.68 -12.28 3.45
N PHE A 52 -5.00 -12.67 2.36
CA PHE A 52 -5.66 -13.09 1.14
C PHE A 52 -5.58 -14.60 0.92
N ARG A 53 -6.56 -15.14 0.21
CA ARG A 53 -6.56 -16.50 -0.31
C ARG A 53 -5.57 -16.62 -1.47
N GLU A 54 -5.25 -17.85 -1.87
CA GLU A 54 -4.23 -18.16 -2.88
C GLU A 54 -4.53 -17.63 -4.29
N ASN A 55 -5.76 -17.22 -4.55
CA ASN A 55 -6.17 -16.61 -5.82
C ASN A 55 -5.73 -15.13 -5.97
N ILE A 56 -5.24 -14.50 -4.89
CA ILE A 56 -4.59 -13.18 -4.91
C ILE A 56 -3.11 -13.35 -4.58
N VAL A 57 -2.27 -12.78 -5.43
CA VAL A 57 -0.82 -12.68 -5.19
C VAL A 57 -0.48 -11.22 -4.93
N VAL A 58 0.06 -10.91 -3.75
CA VAL A 58 0.53 -9.56 -3.41
C VAL A 58 1.94 -9.38 -3.92
N GLU A 59 2.12 -8.50 -4.89
CA GLU A 59 3.42 -8.06 -5.38
C GLU A 59 3.76 -6.67 -4.83
N ASN A 60 4.45 -6.62 -3.70
CA ASN A 60 4.87 -5.37 -3.12
C ASN A 60 6.05 -4.76 -3.90
N LYS A 61 5.77 -3.67 -4.63
CA LYS A 61 6.73 -2.91 -5.45
C LYS A 61 7.10 -1.57 -4.82
N ALA A 62 6.62 -1.28 -3.63
CA ALA A 62 7.02 -0.10 -2.87
C ALA A 62 8.52 -0.11 -2.56
N VAL A 63 9.14 1.07 -2.52
CA VAL A 63 10.59 1.20 -2.32
C VAL A 63 10.90 2.34 -1.37
N ASN A 64 11.78 2.08 -0.40
CA ASN A 64 12.20 3.05 0.60
C ASN A 64 12.62 4.39 -0.04
N GLY A 65 12.12 5.50 0.51
CA GLY A 65 12.51 6.85 0.13
C GLY A 65 11.93 7.35 -1.21
N ARG A 66 10.98 6.65 -1.83
CA ARG A 66 10.43 7.08 -3.12
C ARG A 66 9.22 7.98 -2.95
N SER A 67 9.22 9.05 -3.73
CA SER A 67 8.07 9.88 -4.00
C SER A 67 7.41 9.44 -5.31
N THR A 68 6.24 9.98 -5.64
CA THR A 68 5.61 9.77 -6.95
C THR A 68 6.57 10.12 -8.09
N LYS A 69 7.29 11.25 -7.98
CA LYS A 69 8.27 11.73 -8.96
C LYS A 69 9.44 10.76 -9.13
N SER A 70 10.12 10.39 -8.04
CA SER A 70 11.28 9.51 -8.12
C SER A 70 10.89 8.10 -8.57
N PHE A 71 9.72 7.60 -8.17
CA PHE A 71 9.20 6.31 -8.62
C PHE A 71 8.98 6.26 -10.14
N ILE A 72 8.48 7.35 -10.72
CA ILE A 72 8.32 7.51 -12.18
C ILE A 72 9.68 7.66 -12.86
N ASN A 73 10.54 8.55 -12.38
CA ASN A 73 11.82 8.88 -13.02
C ASN A 73 12.78 7.67 -13.05
N GLU A 74 12.73 6.81 -12.01
CA GLU A 74 13.50 5.57 -11.94
C GLU A 74 12.88 4.43 -12.77
N LYS A 75 11.86 4.69 -13.59
CA LYS A 75 11.17 3.70 -14.43
C LYS A 75 10.54 2.54 -13.67
N ARG A 76 10.32 2.70 -12.35
CA ARG A 76 9.68 1.67 -11.52
C ARG A 76 8.23 1.46 -11.93
N TRP A 77 7.51 2.56 -12.16
CA TRP A 77 6.15 2.49 -12.67
C TRP A 77 6.08 1.83 -14.05
N ASP A 78 6.96 2.18 -14.98
CA ASP A 78 6.98 1.61 -16.33
C ASP A 78 7.13 0.07 -16.29
N SER A 79 7.90 -0.46 -15.34
CA SER A 79 8.11 -1.90 -15.17
C SER A 79 6.84 -2.63 -14.70
N ILE A 80 6.02 -1.97 -13.87
CA ILE A 80 4.74 -2.49 -13.39
C ILE A 80 3.69 -2.37 -14.49
N TYR A 81 3.56 -1.19 -15.09
CA TYR A 81 2.63 -0.91 -16.18
C TYR A 81 2.72 -1.93 -17.32
N LYS A 82 3.94 -2.34 -17.69
CA LYS A 82 4.17 -3.38 -18.73
C LYS A 82 3.62 -4.76 -18.33
N LYS A 83 3.55 -5.06 -17.04
CA LYS A 83 3.10 -6.36 -16.49
C LYS A 83 1.62 -6.41 -16.14
N LEU A 84 0.99 -5.26 -15.95
CA LEU A 84 -0.43 -5.16 -15.58
C LEU A 84 -1.31 -5.87 -16.59
N LYS A 85 -2.29 -6.60 -16.07
CA LYS A 85 -3.30 -7.33 -16.82
C LYS A 85 -4.70 -6.96 -16.34
N LYS A 86 -5.68 -7.20 -17.20
CA LYS A 86 -7.09 -7.05 -16.85
C LYS A 86 -7.43 -7.87 -15.60
N GLY A 87 -8.04 -7.19 -14.63
CA GLY A 87 -8.47 -7.77 -13.36
C GLY A 87 -7.41 -7.77 -12.25
N ASP A 88 -6.20 -7.23 -12.51
CA ASP A 88 -5.22 -6.92 -11.47
C ASP A 88 -5.64 -5.68 -10.67
N TYR A 89 -4.99 -5.46 -9.54
CA TYR A 89 -5.17 -4.29 -8.67
C TYR A 89 -3.85 -3.55 -8.48
N VAL A 90 -3.94 -2.23 -8.29
CA VAL A 90 -2.78 -1.41 -7.89
C VAL A 90 -3.17 -0.55 -6.70
N PHE A 91 -2.55 -0.80 -5.55
CA PHE A 91 -2.64 0.08 -4.38
C PHE A 91 -1.56 1.14 -4.47
N ILE A 92 -1.96 2.40 -4.34
CA ILE A 92 -1.11 3.58 -4.59
C ILE A 92 -1.09 4.42 -3.32
N GLU A 93 0.05 4.43 -2.61
CA GLU A 93 0.27 5.21 -1.39
C GLU A 93 1.58 5.98 -1.48
N PHE A 94 1.52 7.30 -1.59
CA PHE A 94 2.66 8.21 -1.60
C PHE A 94 2.34 9.48 -0.81
N GLY A 95 3.39 10.24 -0.46
CA GLY A 95 3.27 11.52 0.23
C GLY A 95 4.48 11.83 1.12
N HIS A 96 4.94 10.86 1.93
CA HIS A 96 6.05 11.05 2.87
C HIS A 96 7.32 11.63 2.25
N ASN A 97 7.61 11.30 1.00
CA ASN A 97 8.80 11.77 0.31
C ASN A 97 8.49 12.90 -0.69
N ASP A 98 7.27 12.98 -1.18
CA ASP A 98 6.79 14.04 -2.05
C ASP A 98 6.86 15.42 -1.36
N GLN A 99 6.64 15.46 -0.04
CA GLN A 99 6.67 16.69 0.75
C GLN A 99 8.08 17.22 1.11
N LYS A 100 9.14 16.52 0.74
CA LYS A 100 10.53 16.90 1.09
C LYS A 100 11.04 18.02 0.20
N ILE A 101 10.65 19.25 0.51
CA ILE A 101 10.93 20.44 -0.31
C ILE A 101 12.42 20.66 -0.59
N GLU A 102 13.29 20.27 0.34
CA GLU A 102 14.74 20.39 0.21
C GLU A 102 15.37 19.35 -0.74
N ASP A 103 14.59 18.34 -1.16
CA ASP A 103 15.05 17.28 -2.04
C ASP A 103 14.39 17.37 -3.40
N SER A 104 15.04 18.06 -4.33
CA SER A 104 14.53 18.28 -5.69
C SER A 104 14.30 16.98 -6.48
N ALA A 105 14.96 15.88 -6.14
CA ALA A 105 14.76 14.59 -6.79
C ALA A 105 13.44 13.92 -6.36
N ARG A 106 12.94 14.26 -5.16
CA ARG A 106 11.72 13.67 -4.57
C ARG A 106 10.55 14.65 -4.51
N TYR A 107 10.83 15.91 -4.21
CA TYR A 107 9.77 16.91 -4.01
C TYR A 107 8.83 17.03 -5.20
N THR A 108 7.54 17.10 -4.89
CA THR A 108 6.47 17.47 -5.81
C THR A 108 5.54 18.47 -5.11
N ASN A 109 5.13 19.52 -5.81
CA ASN A 109 4.07 20.37 -5.28
C ASN A 109 2.76 19.56 -5.21
N PRO A 110 2.00 19.59 -4.08
CA PRO A 110 0.81 18.76 -3.90
C PRO A 110 -0.26 19.01 -4.94
N HIS A 111 -0.55 20.28 -5.25
CA HIS A 111 -1.65 20.70 -6.13
C HIS A 111 -1.36 20.53 -7.64
N THR A 112 -0.10 20.33 -8.00
CA THR A 112 0.33 20.20 -9.39
C THR A 112 0.97 18.86 -9.68
N ALA A 113 2.29 18.72 -9.49
CA ALA A 113 3.04 17.53 -9.89
C ALA A 113 2.61 16.26 -9.14
N TYR A 114 2.36 16.33 -7.82
CA TYR A 114 1.86 15.17 -7.06
C TYR A 114 0.51 14.71 -7.58
N ARG A 115 -0.44 15.64 -7.67
CA ARG A 115 -1.78 15.39 -8.21
C ARG A 115 -1.71 14.79 -9.62
N TYR A 116 -0.90 15.37 -10.52
CA TYR A 116 -0.72 14.86 -11.88
C TYR A 116 -0.18 13.43 -11.88
N ASN A 117 0.79 13.13 -11.03
CA ASN A 117 1.37 11.79 -10.93
C ASN A 117 0.36 10.75 -10.43
N LEU A 118 -0.49 11.11 -9.45
CA LEU A 118 -1.57 10.23 -8.99
C LEU A 118 -2.57 9.94 -10.12
N ILE A 119 -2.99 10.97 -10.86
CA ILE A 119 -3.89 10.82 -12.02
C ILE A 119 -3.25 9.89 -13.06
N ARG A 120 -1.98 10.08 -13.37
CA ARG A 120 -1.24 9.22 -14.29
C ARG A 120 -1.25 7.75 -13.84
N PHE A 121 -1.00 7.44 -12.58
CA PHE A 121 -1.06 6.07 -12.07
C PHE A 121 -2.47 5.49 -12.23
N VAL A 122 -3.50 6.26 -11.92
CA VAL A 122 -4.91 5.85 -12.04
C VAL A 122 -5.27 5.53 -13.48
N GLU A 123 -5.02 6.46 -14.41
CA GLU A 123 -5.40 6.32 -15.81
C GLU A 123 -4.66 5.16 -16.47
N GLN A 124 -3.35 5.08 -16.31
CA GLN A 124 -2.53 4.01 -16.87
C GLN A 124 -2.86 2.63 -16.28
N THR A 125 -3.28 2.56 -15.01
CA THR A 125 -3.80 1.31 -14.43
C THR A 125 -5.09 0.89 -15.16
N ARG A 126 -6.01 1.82 -15.38
CA ARG A 126 -7.28 1.56 -16.07
C ARG A 126 -7.10 1.19 -17.54
N GLU A 127 -6.13 1.79 -18.24
CA GLU A 127 -5.78 1.42 -19.62
C GLU A 127 -5.45 -0.07 -19.77
N LYS A 128 -4.89 -0.68 -18.73
CA LYS A 128 -4.60 -2.13 -18.68
C LYS A 128 -5.80 -2.99 -18.25
N GLY A 129 -6.95 -2.38 -17.98
CA GLY A 129 -8.11 -3.07 -17.42
C GLY A 129 -7.91 -3.53 -15.98
N ALA A 130 -6.92 -2.97 -15.28
CA ALA A 130 -6.68 -3.18 -13.87
C ALA A 130 -7.42 -2.12 -13.03
N THR A 131 -7.61 -2.40 -11.74
CA THR A 131 -8.31 -1.52 -10.81
C THR A 131 -7.33 -0.75 -9.93
N PRO A 132 -7.23 0.58 -10.03
CA PRO A 132 -6.48 1.38 -9.08
C PRO A 132 -7.25 1.53 -7.77
N VAL A 133 -6.55 1.56 -6.65
CA VAL A 133 -7.06 1.94 -5.33
C VAL A 133 -6.10 2.99 -4.77
N LEU A 134 -6.61 4.17 -4.47
CA LEU A 134 -5.82 5.25 -3.86
C LEU A 134 -5.87 5.14 -2.33
N LEU A 135 -4.72 5.33 -1.71
CA LEU A 135 -4.56 5.40 -0.27
C LEU A 135 -3.85 6.71 0.10
N THR A 136 -4.33 7.42 1.14
CA THR A 136 -3.51 8.48 1.75
C THR A 136 -2.31 7.85 2.46
N SER A 137 -1.22 8.62 2.64
CA SER A 137 -0.08 8.17 3.47
C SER A 137 -0.54 7.84 4.89
N ILE A 138 0.10 6.88 5.53
CA ILE A 138 -0.12 6.66 6.97
C ILE A 138 0.32 7.89 7.77
N ALA A 139 -0.28 8.11 8.93
CA ALA A 139 0.14 9.15 9.86
C ALA A 139 1.56 8.87 10.39
N ARG A 140 2.32 9.93 10.71
CA ARG A 140 3.49 9.82 11.58
C ARG A 140 3.05 9.95 13.04
N ARG A 141 3.78 9.28 13.92
CA ARG A 141 3.64 9.47 15.35
C ARG A 141 4.20 10.86 15.74
N ASN A 142 3.35 11.87 15.74
CA ASN A 142 3.72 13.25 16.02
C ASN A 142 2.74 13.86 17.05
N PHE A 143 3.02 13.68 18.34
CA PHE A 143 2.21 14.20 19.42
C PHE A 143 2.74 15.54 19.92
N ASN A 144 1.82 16.48 20.19
CA ASN A 144 2.15 17.71 20.87
C ASN A 144 2.26 17.49 22.41
N GLU A 145 2.65 18.52 23.14
CA GLU A 145 2.81 18.48 24.60
C GLU A 145 1.54 18.12 25.39
N LYS A 146 0.37 18.27 24.77
CA LYS A 146 -0.93 17.89 25.34
C LYS A 146 -1.33 16.45 25.03
N GLY A 147 -0.46 15.67 24.37
CA GLY A 147 -0.75 14.29 23.96
C GLY A 147 -1.77 14.17 22.82
N VAL A 148 -1.90 15.21 22.01
CA VAL A 148 -2.75 15.21 20.82
C VAL A 148 -1.89 14.98 19.60
N LEU A 149 -2.28 14.04 18.74
CA LEU A 149 -1.62 13.78 17.47
C LEU A 149 -1.82 14.97 16.52
N VAL A 150 -0.74 15.39 15.85
CA VAL A 150 -0.73 16.53 14.93
C VAL A 150 -0.37 16.03 13.54
N PRO A 151 -1.22 16.24 12.52
CA PRO A 151 -0.93 15.87 11.13
C PRO A 151 0.37 16.47 10.61
N THR A 152 1.09 15.73 9.75
CA THR A 152 2.41 16.15 9.26
C THR A 152 2.54 16.15 7.73
N HIS A 153 1.47 15.80 6.99
CA HIS A 153 1.54 15.61 5.54
C HIS A 153 1.01 16.80 4.71
N GLY A 154 0.63 17.92 5.37
CA GLY A 154 0.12 19.09 4.66
C GLY A 154 -1.03 18.73 3.71
N ASP A 155 -0.97 19.23 2.48
CA ASP A 155 -2.06 19.06 1.50
C ASP A 155 -1.99 17.76 0.68
N TYR A 156 -0.98 16.90 0.89
CA TYR A 156 -0.85 15.66 0.10
C TYR A 156 -2.03 14.70 0.29
N PRO A 157 -2.51 14.44 1.52
CA PRO A 157 -3.69 13.61 1.73
C PRO A 157 -4.95 14.25 1.15
N LEU A 158 -5.09 15.58 1.22
CA LEU A 158 -6.20 16.30 0.60
C LEU A 158 -6.24 16.04 -0.91
N GLU A 159 -5.10 16.18 -1.59
CA GLU A 159 -5.04 15.95 -3.04
C GLU A 159 -5.34 14.48 -3.39
N THR A 160 -4.91 13.52 -2.57
CA THR A 160 -5.26 12.11 -2.78
C THR A 160 -6.78 11.90 -2.69
N ARG A 161 -7.45 12.49 -1.68
CA ARG A 161 -8.92 12.46 -1.52
C ARG A 161 -9.63 13.09 -2.71
N LEU A 162 -9.15 14.24 -3.17
CA LEU A 162 -9.74 14.97 -4.31
C LEU A 162 -9.59 14.20 -5.63
N VAL A 163 -8.42 13.59 -5.88
CA VAL A 163 -8.22 12.73 -7.06
C VAL A 163 -9.13 11.51 -7.01
N ALA A 164 -9.22 10.86 -5.85
CA ALA A 164 -10.10 9.69 -5.67
C ALA A 164 -11.56 10.05 -5.97
N GLN A 165 -12.03 11.17 -5.46
CA GLN A 165 -13.40 11.67 -5.68
C GLN A 165 -13.62 12.03 -7.15
N GLN A 166 -12.76 12.87 -7.73
CA GLN A 166 -12.90 13.37 -9.09
C GLN A 166 -12.87 12.25 -10.14
N TYR A 167 -11.96 11.31 -9.97
CA TYR A 167 -11.78 10.18 -10.89
C TYR A 167 -12.59 8.94 -10.50
N LYS A 168 -13.40 9.01 -9.43
CA LYS A 168 -14.21 7.89 -8.92
C LYS A 168 -13.35 6.64 -8.77
N VAL A 169 -12.27 6.75 -7.99
CA VAL A 169 -11.33 5.67 -7.70
C VAL A 169 -11.69 5.06 -6.34
N PRO A 170 -11.76 3.74 -6.19
CA PRO A 170 -11.80 3.11 -4.87
C PRO A 170 -10.72 3.70 -3.96
N PHE A 171 -11.10 4.04 -2.73
CA PHE A 171 -10.26 4.86 -1.86
C PHE A 171 -10.24 4.37 -0.42
N ILE A 172 -9.08 4.47 0.20
CA ILE A 172 -8.87 4.21 1.63
C ILE A 172 -8.20 5.43 2.26
N ASP A 173 -8.88 6.10 3.17
CA ASP A 173 -8.32 7.20 3.95
C ASP A 173 -7.41 6.66 5.05
N LEU A 174 -6.23 6.19 4.65
CA LEU A 174 -5.32 5.49 5.55
C LEU A 174 -4.71 6.44 6.59
N GLU A 175 -4.51 7.72 6.25
CA GLU A 175 -4.09 8.75 7.21
C GLU A 175 -5.10 8.83 8.36
N TYR A 176 -6.38 9.03 8.05
CA TYR A 176 -7.43 9.11 9.07
C TYR A 176 -7.44 7.88 9.99
N TYR A 177 -7.41 6.68 9.42
CA TYR A 177 -7.45 5.46 10.21
C TYR A 177 -6.20 5.28 11.08
N THR A 178 -5.04 5.68 10.59
CA THR A 178 -3.80 5.59 11.36
C THR A 178 -3.66 6.69 12.39
N GLU A 179 -4.19 7.89 12.16
CA GLU A 179 -4.34 8.94 13.19
C GLU A 179 -5.21 8.45 14.34
N VAL A 180 -6.35 7.82 14.05
CA VAL A 180 -7.22 7.21 15.07
C VAL A 180 -6.48 6.12 15.85
N LEU A 181 -5.71 5.27 15.15
CA LEU A 181 -4.90 4.23 15.78
C LEU A 181 -3.85 4.85 16.72
N GLU A 182 -3.04 5.78 16.23
CA GLU A 182 -2.00 6.46 17.01
C GLU A 182 -2.58 7.16 18.25
N GLN A 183 -3.66 7.94 18.06
CA GLN A 183 -4.32 8.64 19.14
C GLN A 183 -4.90 7.67 20.20
N SER A 184 -5.41 6.51 19.77
CA SER A 184 -5.95 5.50 20.68
C SER A 184 -4.87 4.86 21.58
N TYR A 185 -3.65 4.74 21.07
CA TYR A 185 -2.48 4.27 21.83
C TYR A 185 -1.90 5.37 22.72
N GLY A 186 -2.03 6.63 22.32
CA GLY A 186 -1.45 7.79 22.99
C GLY A 186 0.09 7.86 22.86
N PRO A 187 0.72 8.94 23.39
CA PRO A 187 2.11 9.26 23.11
C PRO A 187 3.11 8.14 23.50
N GLU A 188 2.87 7.45 24.61
CA GLU A 188 3.84 6.45 25.07
C GLU A 188 3.64 5.08 24.43
N LYS A 189 2.40 4.57 24.40
CA LYS A 189 2.14 3.23 23.88
C LYS A 189 2.30 3.15 22.37
N SER A 190 2.05 4.24 21.63
CA SER A 190 2.21 4.27 20.18
C SER A 190 3.66 4.06 19.71
N LYS A 191 4.65 4.27 20.59
CA LYS A 191 6.05 3.91 20.31
C LYS A 191 6.22 2.45 19.87
N GLN A 192 5.34 1.54 20.35
CA GLN A 192 5.36 0.13 19.97
C GLN A 192 4.99 -0.12 18.50
N LEU A 193 4.25 0.79 17.88
CA LEU A 193 3.89 0.73 16.47
C LEU A 193 5.05 1.13 15.56
N HIS A 194 6.06 1.78 16.12
CA HIS A 194 7.22 2.36 15.46
C HIS A 194 8.54 1.77 15.94
N LEU A 195 9.66 2.38 15.55
CA LEU A 195 10.99 1.86 15.86
C LEU A 195 11.61 2.65 17.02
N HIS A 196 11.24 2.29 18.22
CA HIS A 196 11.78 2.86 19.45
C HIS A 196 12.48 1.76 20.24
N PHE A 197 13.81 1.79 20.25
CA PHE A 197 14.65 0.81 20.93
C PHE A 197 15.80 1.51 21.65
N LYS A 198 16.13 1.04 22.83
CA LYS A 198 17.39 1.36 23.50
C LYS A 198 18.49 0.43 23.02
N VAL A 199 19.75 0.89 23.15
CA VAL A 199 20.91 0.06 22.85
C VAL A 199 20.82 -1.25 23.66
N GLY A 200 21.01 -2.37 22.97
CA GLY A 200 20.91 -3.71 23.60
C GLY A 200 19.51 -4.34 23.60
N GLU A 201 18.42 -3.59 23.34
CA GLU A 201 17.07 -4.14 23.24
C GLU A 201 16.82 -4.87 21.92
N ASN A 202 17.50 -4.47 20.86
CA ASN A 202 17.42 -5.13 19.56
C ASN A 202 18.81 -5.21 18.91
N ALA A 203 19.24 -6.42 18.58
CA ALA A 203 20.56 -6.66 18.00
C ALA A 203 20.78 -6.05 16.59
N PHE A 204 19.72 -5.57 15.93
CA PHE A 204 19.80 -4.93 14.64
C PHE A 204 20.31 -3.49 14.72
N TYR A 205 20.18 -2.85 15.89
CA TYR A 205 20.63 -1.47 16.13
C TYR A 205 21.75 -1.45 17.16
N ASP A 206 22.87 -0.82 16.78
CA ASP A 206 24.04 -0.60 17.64
C ASP A 206 23.91 0.66 18.53
N LYS A 207 22.84 1.45 18.33
CA LYS A 207 22.53 2.69 19.04
C LYS A 207 21.04 2.78 19.34
N ASP A 208 20.68 3.69 20.25
CA ASP A 208 19.27 4.06 20.46
C ASP A 208 18.62 4.43 19.15
N LYS A 209 17.44 3.88 18.90
CA LYS A 209 16.59 4.19 17.76
C LYS A 209 15.33 4.87 18.25
N ALA A 210 15.03 6.03 17.66
CA ALA A 210 13.76 6.75 17.87
C ALA A 210 13.26 7.20 16.49
N ASP A 211 12.29 6.50 15.95
CA ASP A 211 11.78 6.73 14.61
C ASP A 211 10.25 6.70 14.65
N ASP A 212 9.65 7.83 14.45
CA ASP A 212 8.20 8.07 14.52
C ASP A 212 7.50 7.92 13.16
N THR A 213 8.19 7.39 12.16
CA THR A 213 7.66 7.22 10.79
C THR A 213 7.60 5.75 10.40
N HIS A 214 8.72 5.02 10.57
CA HIS A 214 8.80 3.63 10.14
C HIS A 214 8.19 2.69 11.17
N LEU A 215 7.68 1.56 10.70
CA LEU A 215 6.83 0.67 11.47
C LEU A 215 7.60 -0.52 12.04
N SER A 216 7.26 -0.89 13.27
CA SER A 216 7.56 -2.22 13.80
C SER A 216 6.68 -3.28 13.12
N LEU A 217 6.97 -4.56 13.36
CA LEU A 217 6.09 -5.66 12.91
C LEU A 217 4.65 -5.50 13.44
N LEU A 218 4.50 -5.06 14.71
CA LEU A 218 3.19 -4.77 15.29
C LEU A 218 2.47 -3.66 14.53
N GLY A 219 3.15 -2.52 14.28
CA GLY A 219 2.59 -1.39 13.53
C GLY A 219 2.20 -1.80 12.11
N ALA A 220 3.10 -2.46 11.39
CA ALA A 220 2.84 -2.95 10.04
C ALA A 220 1.62 -3.90 9.99
N THR A 221 1.51 -4.83 10.95
CA THR A 221 0.38 -5.77 11.03
C THR A 221 -0.94 -5.05 11.33
N LYS A 222 -0.92 -4.08 12.26
CA LYS A 222 -2.12 -3.28 12.58
C LYS A 222 -2.61 -2.48 11.37
N ILE A 223 -1.70 -1.87 10.63
CA ILE A 223 -2.05 -1.10 9.43
C ILE A 223 -2.54 -2.02 8.30
N ALA A 224 -1.89 -3.17 8.08
CA ALA A 224 -2.38 -4.16 7.13
C ALA A 224 -3.82 -4.61 7.45
N GLN A 225 -4.13 -4.86 8.74
CA GLN A 225 -5.49 -5.18 9.18
C GLN A 225 -6.47 -4.02 8.88
N ILE A 226 -6.09 -2.78 9.15
CA ILE A 226 -6.90 -1.59 8.83
C ILE A 226 -7.21 -1.53 7.33
N VAL A 227 -6.21 -1.76 6.47
CA VAL A 227 -6.38 -1.79 5.01
C VAL A 227 -7.40 -2.87 4.61
N ILE A 228 -7.28 -4.07 5.16
CA ILE A 228 -8.22 -5.17 4.90
C ILE A 228 -9.65 -4.82 5.33
N ASP A 229 -9.82 -4.24 6.52
CA ASP A 229 -11.13 -3.86 7.02
C ASP A 229 -11.74 -2.69 6.23
N ALA A 230 -10.89 -1.78 5.75
CA ALA A 230 -11.32 -0.71 4.86
C ALA A 230 -11.76 -1.25 3.49
N ILE A 231 -11.03 -2.21 2.88
CA ILE A 231 -11.43 -2.85 1.62
C ILE A 231 -12.83 -3.45 1.74
N LYS A 232 -13.14 -4.14 2.85
CA LYS A 232 -14.47 -4.74 3.09
C LYS A 232 -15.60 -3.71 3.04
N LYS A 233 -15.31 -2.44 3.38
CA LYS A 233 -16.28 -1.34 3.45
C LYS A 233 -16.45 -0.56 2.14
N ILE A 234 -15.53 -0.68 1.17
CA ILE A 234 -15.62 0.04 -0.11
C ILE A 234 -16.88 -0.38 -0.86
N GLN A 235 -17.71 0.59 -1.24
CA GLN A 235 -18.95 0.35 -2.00
C GLN A 235 -18.74 0.54 -3.52
N ASP A 236 -17.73 -0.16 -4.07
CA ASP A 236 -17.38 -0.10 -5.48
C ASP A 236 -17.33 -1.54 -6.06
N PRO A 237 -18.11 -1.84 -7.10
CA PRO A 237 -18.13 -3.17 -7.71
C PRO A 237 -16.77 -3.65 -8.23
N SER A 238 -15.87 -2.72 -8.60
CA SER A 238 -14.54 -3.08 -9.12
C SER A 238 -13.65 -3.79 -8.11
N VAL A 239 -13.92 -3.65 -6.79
CA VAL A 239 -13.17 -4.32 -5.71
C VAL A 239 -13.85 -5.58 -5.16
N GLU A 240 -15.02 -5.99 -5.68
CA GLU A 240 -15.76 -7.14 -5.15
C GLU A 240 -14.97 -8.46 -5.24
N LYS A 241 -14.20 -8.66 -6.32
CA LYS A 241 -13.35 -9.85 -6.45
C LYS A 241 -12.25 -9.86 -5.37
N LEU A 242 -11.70 -8.70 -5.05
CA LEU A 242 -10.69 -8.55 -4.00
C LEU A 242 -11.29 -8.82 -2.61
N LYS A 243 -12.48 -8.27 -2.32
CA LYS A 243 -13.21 -8.53 -1.07
C LYS A 243 -13.47 -10.01 -0.84
N LYS A 244 -13.97 -10.72 -1.86
CA LYS A 244 -14.27 -12.17 -1.80
C LYS A 244 -13.02 -13.03 -1.59
N ALA A 245 -11.84 -12.49 -1.87
CA ALA A 245 -10.57 -13.17 -1.69
C ALA A 245 -9.94 -12.94 -0.32
N ILE A 246 -10.51 -12.08 0.52
CA ILE A 246 -10.07 -11.91 1.92
C ILE A 246 -10.47 -13.15 2.72
N LYS A 247 -9.57 -13.56 3.62
CA LYS A 247 -9.80 -14.68 4.55
C LYS A 247 -10.72 -14.29 5.71
#